data_f9eb4fd85eb856593a8f5f0e3d40bb54
#
_entry.id   f9eb4fd85eb856593a8f5f0e3d40bb54
#
_cell.length_a   1.000
_cell.length_b   1.000
_cell.length_c   1.000
_cell.angle_alpha   90.00
_cell.angle_beta   90.00
_cell.angle_gamma   90.00
#
_symmetry.space_group_name_H-M   'P 1'
#
loop_
_entity.id
_entity.type
_entity.pdbx_description
1 polymer ?
#
loop_
_entity_poly.entity_id
_entity_poly.type
_entity_poly.pdbx_seq_one_letter_code
_entity_poly.pdbx_strand_id
1 'polypeptide(L)'
;MSPDQADVSIVILARNEAHNLARSLPLLAKQKLQGTVELIGIDTESEDATLSLFDTYGARTFTVSQKDFHHVHTRLFAINQARAPLVVFLVADALPLNEYWLQNLVQPLIEDPAVGAAYSRQLPAPGCVPWEAHDIFRGGSVVREVKHVDWSQPIAVENYRNHIWKFIAFSDVSSCYRKELVRTLPVPEGLAELEDQYWCKCLLEKGYRIVLEPTSLVVHSHNDSIRRLYRRQQTYGRCFAAFVDVQPESMLRLLFHTMEDSVSDLFFLLANREGTALSKLLRAVQIPIMRFLKRLGFRQGFCQGATVKRRASLTRSQENTEQSV
;
A
#
# COMPACT_ATOMS: atom_id res chain seq x y z
N MET A 1 -12.23 29.55 -14.33
CA MET A 1 -12.05 28.08 -14.13
C MET A 1 -13.43 27.46 -14.10
N SER A 2 -13.64 26.37 -14.82
CA SER A 2 -14.92 25.66 -14.80
C SER A 2 -15.17 25.15 -13.35
N PRO A 3 -16.39 25.28 -12.80
CA PRO A 3 -16.71 24.79 -11.45
C PRO A 3 -16.57 23.28 -11.28
N ASP A 4 -16.26 22.56 -12.35
CA ASP A 4 -16.11 21.10 -12.38
C ASP A 4 -14.65 20.59 -12.34
N GLN A 5 -13.65 21.47 -12.22
CA GLN A 5 -12.25 21.08 -12.28
C GLN A 5 -11.61 21.14 -10.90
N ALA A 6 -11.36 19.97 -10.29
CA ALA A 6 -10.54 19.83 -9.08
C ALA A 6 -9.05 19.68 -9.46
N ASP A 7 -8.16 20.11 -8.57
CA ASP A 7 -6.70 19.92 -8.71
C ASP A 7 -6.26 18.59 -8.11
N VAL A 8 -6.95 18.13 -7.06
CA VAL A 8 -6.70 16.88 -6.35
C VAL A 8 -8.01 16.16 -6.05
N SER A 9 -8.09 14.88 -6.34
CA SER A 9 -9.18 13.99 -5.93
C SER A 9 -8.71 13.08 -4.81
N ILE A 10 -9.32 13.19 -3.61
CA ILE A 10 -9.09 12.25 -2.51
C ILE A 10 -10.09 11.12 -2.61
N VAL A 11 -9.61 9.89 -2.65
CA VAL A 11 -10.42 8.67 -2.75
C VAL A 11 -10.31 7.87 -1.46
N ILE A 12 -11.45 7.53 -0.87
CA ILE A 12 -11.56 6.65 0.29
C ILE A 12 -12.48 5.48 -0.06
N LEU A 13 -11.96 4.25 0.03
CA LEU A 13 -12.75 3.03 -0.04
C LEU A 13 -13.19 2.67 1.38
N ALA A 14 -14.47 2.40 1.57
CA ALA A 14 -15.04 2.13 2.89
C ALA A 14 -16.09 1.02 2.87
N ARG A 15 -16.12 0.26 3.95
CA ARG A 15 -17.22 -0.66 4.28
C ARG A 15 -17.36 -0.75 5.79
N ASN A 16 -18.48 -0.24 6.33
CA ASN A 16 -18.73 -0.17 7.78
C ASN A 16 -17.60 0.54 8.53
N GLU A 17 -17.19 1.70 8.00
CA GLU A 17 -16.06 2.50 8.48
C GLU A 17 -16.50 3.78 9.20
N ALA A 18 -17.76 3.88 9.64
CA ALA A 18 -18.30 5.09 10.28
C ALA A 18 -17.42 5.57 11.45
N HIS A 19 -16.92 4.64 12.27
CA HIS A 19 -16.05 4.98 13.41
C HIS A 19 -14.75 5.66 12.95
N ASN A 20 -14.12 5.16 11.91
CA ASN A 20 -12.86 5.69 11.38
C ASN A 20 -13.09 6.98 10.59
N LEU A 21 -14.14 7.04 9.76
CA LEU A 21 -14.49 8.23 9.00
C LEU A 21 -14.88 9.42 9.90
N ALA A 22 -15.56 9.19 11.02
CA ALA A 22 -15.85 10.22 12.00
C ALA A 22 -14.59 10.88 12.58
N ARG A 23 -13.43 10.23 12.51
CA ARG A 23 -12.13 10.74 12.94
C ARG A 23 -11.33 11.35 11.79
N SER A 24 -11.32 10.71 10.61
CA SER A 24 -10.49 11.13 9.47
C SER A 24 -11.11 12.29 8.68
N LEU A 25 -12.42 12.30 8.42
CA LEU A 25 -13.08 13.35 7.62
C LEU A 25 -12.94 14.77 8.21
N PRO A 26 -13.09 15.00 9.54
CA PRO A 26 -12.83 16.30 10.13
C PRO A 26 -11.38 16.80 9.94
N LEU A 27 -10.41 15.88 9.86
CA LEU A 27 -9.00 16.22 9.59
C LEU A 27 -8.81 16.57 8.11
N LEU A 28 -9.50 15.88 7.20
CA LEU A 28 -9.48 16.19 5.77
C LEU A 28 -10.11 17.56 5.48
N ALA A 29 -11.21 17.90 6.13
CA ALA A 29 -11.88 19.20 5.98
C ALA A 29 -11.00 20.39 6.41
N LYS A 30 -9.96 20.16 7.22
CA LYS A 30 -9.02 21.17 7.69
C LYS A 30 -7.75 21.27 6.84
N GLN A 31 -7.61 20.45 5.81
CA GLN A 31 -6.40 20.45 5.00
C GLN A 31 -6.21 21.78 4.26
N LYS A 32 -4.99 22.28 4.31
CA LYS A 32 -4.56 23.46 3.56
C LYS A 32 -3.87 23.01 2.29
N LEU A 33 -4.49 23.32 1.17
CA LEU A 33 -3.96 23.08 -0.16
C LEU A 33 -4.06 24.36 -1.00
N GLN A 34 -3.04 24.63 -1.78
CA GLN A 34 -3.12 25.64 -2.85
C GLN A 34 -3.80 25.00 -4.05
N GLY A 35 -5.13 25.05 -4.08
CA GLY A 35 -5.95 24.42 -5.12
C GLY A 35 -7.30 23.92 -4.59
N THR A 36 -8.02 23.26 -5.48
CA THR A 36 -9.36 22.71 -5.22
C THR A 36 -9.29 21.19 -5.00
N VAL A 37 -10.07 20.72 -4.02
CA VAL A 37 -10.12 19.30 -3.65
C VAL A 37 -11.53 18.76 -3.87
N GLU A 38 -11.65 17.60 -4.52
CA GLU A 38 -12.86 16.79 -4.44
C GLU A 38 -12.62 15.58 -3.53
N LEU A 39 -13.65 15.19 -2.80
CA LEU A 39 -13.66 13.96 -2.00
C LEU A 39 -14.54 12.92 -2.71
N ILE A 40 -14.03 11.70 -2.86
CA ILE A 40 -14.73 10.57 -3.47
C ILE A 40 -14.80 9.44 -2.44
N GLY A 41 -16.02 9.03 -2.09
CA GLY A 41 -16.29 7.84 -1.27
C GLY A 41 -16.67 6.66 -2.15
N ILE A 42 -15.97 5.53 -2.02
CA ILE A 42 -16.39 4.27 -2.63
C ILE A 42 -16.91 3.38 -1.51
N ASP A 43 -18.22 3.25 -1.43
CA ASP A 43 -18.88 2.42 -0.44
C ASP A 43 -19.12 1.00 -0.94
N THR A 44 -18.90 0.02 -0.07
CA THR A 44 -19.11 -1.39 -0.39
C THR A 44 -20.28 -1.94 0.46
N GLU A 45 -21.49 -1.45 0.17
CA GLU A 45 -22.76 -1.85 0.85
C GLU A 45 -22.62 -1.77 2.38
N SER A 46 -22.26 -0.58 2.89
CA SER A 46 -22.22 -0.32 4.33
C SER A 46 -23.60 -0.29 4.95
N GLU A 47 -23.72 -0.84 6.16
CA GLU A 47 -24.95 -0.90 6.95
C GLU A 47 -24.96 0.10 8.12
N ASP A 48 -23.81 0.77 8.35
CA ASP A 48 -23.61 1.76 9.41
C ASP A 48 -23.73 3.21 8.86
N ALA A 49 -23.27 4.19 9.62
CA ALA A 49 -23.32 5.61 9.24
C ALA A 49 -22.26 6.02 8.19
N THR A 50 -21.56 5.08 7.52
CA THR A 50 -20.49 5.37 6.55
C THR A 50 -20.96 6.32 5.44
N LEU A 51 -22.09 6.00 4.77
CA LEU A 51 -22.64 6.83 3.68
C LEU A 51 -23.08 8.22 4.16
N SER A 52 -23.73 8.32 5.31
CA SER A 52 -24.17 9.61 5.85
C SER A 52 -23.01 10.52 6.24
N LEU A 53 -21.88 9.94 6.66
CA LEU A 53 -20.66 10.70 6.92
C LEU A 53 -20.05 11.23 5.62
N PHE A 54 -19.96 10.44 4.57
CA PHE A 54 -19.50 10.91 3.27
C PHE A 54 -20.37 12.06 2.75
N ASP A 55 -21.70 11.95 2.83
CA ASP A 55 -22.64 13.00 2.44
C ASP A 55 -22.44 14.29 3.25
N THR A 56 -22.30 14.16 4.57
CA THR A 56 -22.06 15.30 5.48
C THR A 56 -20.81 16.10 5.11
N TYR A 57 -19.78 15.44 4.60
CA TYR A 57 -18.52 16.09 4.17
C TYR A 57 -18.46 16.36 2.66
N GLY A 58 -19.60 16.28 1.96
CA GLY A 58 -19.72 16.64 0.54
C GLY A 58 -18.97 15.71 -0.41
N ALA A 59 -18.77 14.45 -0.03
CA ALA A 59 -18.13 13.48 -0.89
C ALA A 59 -19.07 13.07 -2.05
N ARG A 60 -18.50 12.92 -3.25
CA ARG A 60 -19.16 12.20 -4.33
C ARG A 60 -19.07 10.71 -4.06
N THR A 61 -20.21 10.07 -3.79
CA THR A 61 -20.22 8.67 -3.36
C THR A 61 -20.64 7.74 -4.49
N PHE A 62 -19.97 6.60 -4.57
CA PHE A 62 -20.29 5.50 -5.49
C PHE A 62 -20.37 4.21 -4.69
N THR A 63 -21.34 3.35 -5.03
CA THR A 63 -21.51 2.05 -4.37
C THR A 63 -21.02 0.93 -5.29
N VAL A 64 -20.21 0.04 -4.73
CA VAL A 64 -19.76 -1.21 -5.36
C VAL A 64 -20.30 -2.36 -4.53
N SER A 65 -20.95 -3.35 -5.17
CA SER A 65 -21.50 -4.49 -4.41
C SER A 65 -20.35 -5.33 -3.82
N GLN A 66 -20.61 -5.97 -2.66
CA GLN A 66 -19.60 -6.83 -2.00
C GLN A 66 -19.11 -7.97 -2.88
N LYS A 67 -20.00 -8.52 -3.73
CA LYS A 67 -19.68 -9.61 -4.66
C LYS A 67 -18.76 -9.15 -5.80
N ASP A 68 -18.83 -7.86 -6.18
CA ASP A 68 -18.07 -7.27 -7.28
C ASP A 68 -16.82 -6.52 -6.75
N PHE A 69 -16.67 -6.42 -5.42
CA PHE A 69 -15.53 -5.75 -4.82
C PHE A 69 -14.23 -6.49 -5.12
N HIS A 70 -13.29 -5.75 -5.67
CA HIS A 70 -11.92 -6.22 -5.92
C HIS A 70 -10.98 -5.02 -5.75
N HIS A 71 -10.01 -5.12 -4.87
CA HIS A 71 -9.15 -3.97 -4.51
C HIS A 71 -8.63 -3.20 -5.73
N VAL A 72 -8.01 -3.90 -6.66
CA VAL A 72 -7.41 -3.27 -7.87
C VAL A 72 -8.48 -2.65 -8.77
N HIS A 73 -9.55 -3.41 -9.11
CA HIS A 73 -10.59 -2.91 -10.01
C HIS A 73 -11.40 -1.79 -9.39
N THR A 74 -11.68 -1.85 -8.09
CA THR A 74 -12.38 -0.80 -7.36
C THR A 74 -11.57 0.49 -7.30
N ARG A 75 -10.24 0.42 -7.12
CA ARG A 75 -9.37 1.60 -7.19
C ARG A 75 -9.27 2.16 -8.61
N LEU A 76 -9.15 1.32 -9.64
CA LEU A 76 -9.18 1.78 -11.04
C LEU A 76 -10.53 2.43 -11.38
N PHE A 77 -11.64 1.88 -10.91
CA PHE A 77 -12.95 2.51 -11.03
C PHE A 77 -12.94 3.91 -10.39
N ALA A 78 -12.45 4.02 -9.14
CA ALA A 78 -12.37 5.31 -8.45
C ALA A 78 -11.46 6.32 -9.17
N ILE A 79 -10.30 5.89 -9.70
CA ILE A 79 -9.42 6.71 -10.54
C ILE A 79 -10.18 7.26 -11.75
N ASN A 80 -10.99 6.45 -12.40
CA ASN A 80 -11.78 6.89 -13.56
C ASN A 80 -12.91 7.87 -13.17
N GLN A 81 -13.44 7.80 -11.96
CA GLN A 81 -14.41 8.77 -11.45
C GLN A 81 -13.78 10.10 -11.02
N ALA A 82 -12.49 10.10 -10.71
CA ALA A 82 -11.75 11.31 -10.29
C ALA A 82 -11.75 12.36 -11.42
N ARG A 83 -12.00 13.63 -11.07
CA ARG A 83 -11.97 14.77 -12.00
C ARG A 83 -10.58 15.40 -12.07
N ALA A 84 -9.82 15.29 -10.99
CA ALA A 84 -8.49 15.89 -10.88
C ALA A 84 -7.41 15.10 -11.62
N PRO A 85 -6.32 15.76 -12.04
CA PRO A 85 -5.14 15.11 -12.60
C PRO A 85 -4.32 14.33 -11.55
N LEU A 86 -4.42 14.73 -10.28
CA LEU A 86 -3.78 14.05 -9.15
C LEU A 86 -4.84 13.31 -8.34
N VAL A 87 -4.61 12.00 -8.14
CA VAL A 87 -5.50 11.14 -7.33
C VAL A 87 -4.77 10.69 -6.08
N VAL A 88 -5.35 11.01 -4.94
CA VAL A 88 -4.85 10.62 -3.61
C VAL A 88 -5.69 9.48 -3.08
N PHE A 89 -5.07 8.39 -2.69
CA PHE A 89 -5.70 7.35 -1.87
C PHE A 89 -5.40 7.59 -0.40
N LEU A 90 -6.43 7.42 0.42
CA LEU A 90 -6.33 7.39 1.87
C LEU A 90 -7.23 6.27 2.38
N VAL A 91 -6.70 5.32 3.15
CA VAL A 91 -7.56 4.31 3.79
C VAL A 91 -8.38 4.95 4.93
N ALA A 92 -9.59 4.44 5.17
CA ALA A 92 -10.54 5.06 6.09
C ALA A 92 -10.00 5.21 7.53
N ASP A 93 -9.12 4.30 7.96
CA ASP A 93 -8.50 4.25 9.29
C ASP A 93 -7.13 4.96 9.38
N ALA A 94 -6.66 5.58 8.31
CA ALA A 94 -5.48 6.45 8.34
C ALA A 94 -5.86 7.88 8.73
N LEU A 95 -5.13 8.43 9.70
CA LEU A 95 -5.39 9.78 10.22
C LEU A 95 -4.26 10.72 9.82
N PRO A 96 -4.52 11.72 8.95
CA PRO A 96 -3.57 12.81 8.70
C PRO A 96 -3.15 13.49 9.99
N LEU A 97 -1.84 13.65 10.20
CA LEU A 97 -1.30 14.14 11.47
C LEU A 97 -1.43 15.66 11.61
N ASN A 98 -1.42 16.41 10.48
CA ASN A 98 -1.50 17.86 10.47
C ASN A 98 -2.27 18.41 9.25
N GLU A 99 -2.51 19.70 9.25
CA GLU A 99 -3.26 20.42 8.21
C GLU A 99 -2.53 20.59 6.86
N TYR A 100 -1.25 20.21 6.76
CA TYR A 100 -0.43 20.28 5.56
C TYR A 100 -0.15 18.91 4.94
N TRP A 101 -0.75 17.84 5.48
CA TRP A 101 -0.55 16.47 4.98
C TRP A 101 -0.77 16.37 3.48
N LEU A 102 -1.88 16.91 2.99
CA LEU A 102 -2.25 16.83 1.57
C LEU A 102 -1.30 17.64 0.68
N GLN A 103 -1.00 18.90 1.07
CA GLN A 103 -0.06 19.72 0.32
C GLN A 103 1.30 19.05 0.21
N ASN A 104 1.82 18.53 1.32
CA ASN A 104 3.11 17.86 1.36
C ASN A 104 3.13 16.60 0.48
N LEU A 105 2.03 15.82 0.48
CA LEU A 105 1.92 14.59 -0.33
C LEU A 105 1.94 14.88 -1.83
N VAL A 106 1.24 15.92 -2.29
CA VAL A 106 1.13 16.23 -3.71
C VAL A 106 2.30 17.07 -4.23
N GLN A 107 3.01 17.77 -3.35
CA GLN A 107 4.08 18.70 -3.71
C GLN A 107 5.16 18.08 -4.60
N PRO A 108 5.68 16.87 -4.34
CA PRO A 108 6.67 16.25 -5.22
C PRO A 108 6.20 16.08 -6.67
N LEU A 109 4.89 15.80 -6.86
CA LEU A 109 4.32 15.66 -8.20
C LEU A 109 4.12 17.04 -8.88
N ILE A 110 3.84 18.08 -8.10
CA ILE A 110 3.70 19.45 -8.64
C ILE A 110 5.07 19.99 -9.09
N GLU A 111 6.11 19.77 -8.28
CA GLU A 111 7.47 20.29 -8.51
C GLU A 111 8.20 19.59 -9.66
N ASP A 112 8.00 18.28 -9.83
CA ASP A 112 8.76 17.48 -10.80
C ASP A 112 7.83 16.60 -11.65
N PRO A 113 7.66 16.89 -12.97
CA PRO A 113 6.86 16.06 -13.86
C PRO A 113 7.38 14.63 -14.03
N ALA A 114 8.64 14.35 -13.69
CA ALA A 114 9.21 13.01 -13.69
C ALA A 114 8.76 12.17 -12.47
N VAL A 115 8.16 12.79 -11.44
CA VAL A 115 7.54 12.05 -10.32
C VAL A 115 6.18 11.54 -10.75
N GLY A 116 6.04 10.21 -10.80
CA GLY A 116 4.79 9.52 -11.16
C GLY A 116 3.88 9.27 -9.98
N ALA A 117 4.45 9.04 -8.78
CA ALA A 117 3.71 8.84 -7.55
C ALA A 117 4.52 9.26 -6.32
N ALA A 118 3.79 9.58 -5.23
CA ALA A 118 4.36 9.82 -3.91
C ALA A 118 3.52 9.13 -2.84
N TYR A 119 4.11 8.85 -1.68
CA TYR A 119 3.41 8.27 -0.54
C TYR A 119 3.89 8.88 0.77
N SER A 120 2.98 8.87 1.74
CA SER A 120 3.21 9.42 3.08
C SER A 120 4.04 8.49 3.94
N ARG A 121 4.77 9.09 4.87
CA ARG A 121 5.33 8.35 6.00
C ARG A 121 4.23 7.98 6.98
N GLN A 122 4.19 6.70 7.36
CA GLN A 122 3.27 6.21 8.38
C GLN A 122 3.91 6.26 9.77
N LEU A 123 3.09 6.49 10.78
CA LEU A 123 3.41 6.37 12.19
C LEU A 123 2.47 5.34 12.84
N PRO A 124 2.97 4.53 13.77
CA PRO A 124 2.12 3.57 14.47
C PRO A 124 1.11 4.28 15.37
N ALA A 125 -0.12 3.77 15.42
CA ALA A 125 -1.13 4.24 16.35
C ALA A 125 -0.75 3.89 17.80
N PRO A 126 -1.24 4.65 18.81
CA PRO A 126 -1.09 4.28 20.22
C PRO A 126 -1.57 2.86 20.48
N GLY A 127 -0.77 2.07 21.20
CA GLY A 127 -1.06 0.65 21.50
C GLY A 127 -0.74 -0.33 20.37
N CYS A 128 -0.09 0.13 19.30
CA CYS A 128 0.41 -0.74 18.22
C CYS A 128 1.36 -1.81 18.78
N VAL A 129 1.24 -3.04 18.28
CA VAL A 129 2.13 -4.13 18.68
C VAL A 129 3.57 -3.90 18.23
N PRO A 130 4.59 -4.30 19.01
CA PRO A 130 5.99 -3.92 18.76
C PRO A 130 6.53 -4.29 17.37
N TRP A 131 6.20 -5.48 16.87
CA TRP A 131 6.65 -5.94 15.54
C TRP A 131 6.02 -5.15 14.40
N GLU A 132 4.78 -4.70 14.53
CA GLU A 132 4.12 -3.84 13.55
C GLU A 132 4.67 -2.42 13.63
N ALA A 133 4.79 -1.86 14.84
CA ALA A 133 5.38 -0.54 15.05
C ALA A 133 6.81 -0.46 14.49
N HIS A 134 7.61 -1.49 14.72
CA HIS A 134 8.97 -1.55 14.21
C HIS A 134 9.01 -1.66 12.68
N ASP A 135 8.11 -2.45 12.06
CA ASP A 135 8.00 -2.50 10.59
C ASP A 135 7.63 -1.15 9.98
N ILE A 136 6.67 -0.43 10.61
CA ILE A 136 6.28 0.91 10.18
C ILE A 136 7.48 1.88 10.25
N PHE A 137 8.25 1.86 11.33
CA PHE A 137 9.44 2.70 11.45
C PHE A 137 10.56 2.31 10.47
N ARG A 138 10.75 1.02 10.21
CA ARG A 138 11.73 0.54 9.21
C ARG A 138 11.32 0.81 7.78
N GLY A 139 10.02 0.81 7.49
CA GLY A 139 9.45 1.12 6.17
C GLY A 139 9.34 2.62 5.87
N GLY A 140 9.52 3.48 6.90
CA GLY A 140 9.47 4.93 6.77
C GLY A 140 10.84 5.58 6.94
N SER A 141 11.05 6.69 6.26
CA SER A 141 12.23 7.54 6.39
C SER A 141 11.87 8.89 6.98
N VAL A 142 12.79 9.53 7.69
CA VAL A 142 12.68 10.92 8.15
C VAL A 142 13.23 11.92 7.12
N VAL A 143 13.84 11.39 6.07
CA VAL A 143 14.38 12.15 4.93
C VAL A 143 13.58 11.75 3.69
N ARG A 144 13.34 12.71 2.79
CA ARG A 144 12.72 12.42 1.49
C ARG A 144 13.53 11.39 0.73
N GLU A 145 12.89 10.30 0.33
CA GLU A 145 13.51 9.25 -0.49
C GLU A 145 12.93 9.32 -1.90
N VAL A 146 13.82 9.30 -2.88
CA VAL A 146 13.44 9.24 -4.29
C VAL A 146 13.91 7.91 -4.86
N LYS A 147 12.97 7.07 -5.25
CA LYS A 147 13.24 5.82 -5.93
C LYS A 147 13.24 6.06 -7.44
N HIS A 148 14.32 5.64 -8.08
CA HIS A 148 14.53 5.79 -9.51
C HIS A 148 15.43 4.67 -10.02
N VAL A 149 15.25 4.27 -11.27
CA VAL A 149 16.12 3.31 -11.96
C VAL A 149 16.68 3.99 -13.21
N ASP A 150 17.99 4.11 -13.30
CA ASP A 150 18.63 4.54 -14.54
C ASP A 150 18.74 3.35 -15.50
N TRP A 151 17.79 3.25 -16.42
CA TRP A 151 17.70 2.14 -17.37
C TRP A 151 18.83 2.13 -18.41
N SER A 152 19.61 3.21 -18.54
CA SER A 152 20.81 3.28 -19.39
C SER A 152 22.01 2.62 -18.74
N GLN A 153 22.01 2.39 -17.44
CA GLN A 153 23.11 1.87 -16.66
C GLN A 153 22.88 0.39 -16.27
N PRO A 154 23.63 -0.57 -16.84
CA PRO A 154 23.44 -1.99 -16.55
C PRO A 154 23.50 -2.33 -15.05
N ILE A 155 24.39 -1.69 -14.29
CA ILE A 155 24.53 -1.91 -12.85
C ILE A 155 23.29 -1.43 -12.06
N ALA A 156 22.65 -0.34 -12.49
CA ALA A 156 21.41 0.14 -11.85
C ALA A 156 20.25 -0.81 -12.13
N VAL A 157 20.16 -1.35 -13.34
CA VAL A 157 19.16 -2.35 -13.74
C VAL A 157 19.36 -3.65 -12.97
N GLU A 158 20.61 -4.11 -12.82
CA GLU A 158 20.91 -5.30 -12.03
C GLU A 158 20.56 -5.10 -10.55
N ASN A 159 20.92 -3.96 -9.97
CA ASN A 159 20.54 -3.62 -8.59
C ASN A 159 19.02 -3.60 -8.40
N TYR A 160 18.27 -3.02 -9.34
CA TYR A 160 16.79 -3.04 -9.32
C TYR A 160 16.25 -4.48 -9.33
N ARG A 161 16.74 -5.33 -10.24
CA ARG A 161 16.30 -6.73 -10.35
C ARG A 161 16.60 -7.54 -9.08
N ASN A 162 17.79 -7.37 -8.52
CA ASN A 162 18.23 -8.10 -7.33
C ASN A 162 17.54 -7.64 -6.04
N HIS A 163 17.09 -6.38 -6.00
CA HIS A 163 16.50 -5.77 -4.82
C HIS A 163 15.09 -5.15 -5.10
N ILE A 164 14.37 -5.72 -6.05
CA ILE A 164 13.11 -5.17 -6.55
C ILE A 164 12.15 -4.76 -5.43
N TRP A 165 12.05 -5.56 -4.37
CA TRP A 165 11.17 -5.30 -3.24
C TRP A 165 11.49 -3.99 -2.49
N LYS A 166 12.74 -3.50 -2.52
CA LYS A 166 13.11 -2.19 -1.96
C LYS A 166 12.60 -1.05 -2.83
N PHE A 167 12.71 -1.22 -4.14
CA PHE A 167 12.29 -0.20 -5.10
C PHE A 167 10.77 -0.05 -5.14
N ILE A 168 10.04 -1.17 -5.13
CA ILE A 168 8.57 -1.16 -5.24
C ILE A 168 7.84 -1.07 -3.90
N ALA A 169 8.54 -0.99 -2.76
CA ALA A 169 7.93 -0.72 -1.47
C ALA A 169 7.18 0.62 -1.54
N PHE A 170 5.87 0.56 -1.51
CA PHE A 170 4.95 1.68 -1.65
C PHE A 170 3.68 1.36 -0.87
N SER A 171 2.86 2.34 -0.51
CA SER A 171 1.67 2.08 0.29
C SER A 171 0.52 3.04 -0.01
N ASP A 172 -0.59 2.47 -0.45
CA ASP A 172 -1.87 3.17 -0.64
C ASP A 172 -2.64 3.46 0.67
N VAL A 173 -2.00 3.24 1.80
CA VAL A 173 -2.51 3.78 3.07
C VAL A 173 -2.66 5.30 2.95
N SER A 174 -1.68 5.95 2.33
CA SER A 174 -1.71 7.36 1.97
C SER A 174 -0.75 7.60 0.81
N SER A 175 -1.28 7.79 -0.39
CA SER A 175 -0.50 7.92 -1.62
C SER A 175 -1.12 8.91 -2.59
N CYS A 176 -0.31 9.40 -3.54
CA CYS A 176 -0.74 10.26 -4.64
C CYS A 176 -0.16 9.75 -5.96
N TYR A 177 -0.99 9.74 -7.00
CA TYR A 177 -0.62 9.35 -8.36
C TYR A 177 -1.01 10.39 -9.39
N ARG A 178 -0.24 10.47 -10.49
CA ARG A 178 -0.75 11.07 -11.72
C ARG A 178 -1.80 10.14 -12.33
N LYS A 179 -3.05 10.58 -12.40
CA LYS A 179 -4.19 9.82 -12.92
C LYS A 179 -3.89 9.15 -14.26
N GLU A 180 -3.37 9.92 -15.20
CA GLU A 180 -3.11 9.47 -16.57
C GLU A 180 -2.09 8.32 -16.66
N LEU A 181 -1.17 8.21 -15.70
CA LEU A 181 -0.15 7.17 -15.71
C LEU A 181 -0.68 5.82 -15.22
N VAL A 182 -1.66 5.82 -14.31
CA VAL A 182 -2.13 4.59 -13.65
C VAL A 182 -3.46 4.08 -14.18
N ARG A 183 -4.33 4.95 -14.71
CA ARG A 183 -5.68 4.56 -15.17
C ARG A 183 -5.70 3.51 -16.29
N THR A 184 -4.62 3.41 -17.04
CA THR A 184 -4.48 2.51 -18.21
C THR A 184 -3.53 1.34 -17.94
N LEU A 185 -3.05 1.17 -16.70
CA LEU A 185 -2.17 0.05 -16.40
C LEU A 185 -2.96 -1.25 -16.44
N PRO A 186 -2.41 -2.29 -17.08
CA PRO A 186 -3.04 -3.60 -17.09
C PRO A 186 -3.10 -4.18 -15.67
N VAL A 187 -4.08 -5.03 -15.42
CA VAL A 187 -4.19 -5.77 -14.15
C VAL A 187 -3.73 -7.19 -14.41
N PRO A 188 -2.61 -7.64 -13.83
CA PRO A 188 -2.14 -9.01 -13.97
C PRO A 188 -3.16 -10.01 -13.40
N GLU A 189 -3.27 -11.16 -14.06
CA GLU A 189 -4.06 -12.26 -13.54
C GLU A 189 -3.56 -12.68 -12.15
N GLY A 190 -4.48 -12.85 -11.19
CA GLY A 190 -4.16 -13.21 -9.81
C GLY A 190 -3.73 -12.06 -8.90
N LEU A 191 -3.70 -10.82 -9.40
CA LEU A 191 -3.44 -9.64 -8.58
C LEU A 191 -4.74 -9.21 -7.88
N ALA A 192 -4.99 -9.73 -6.68
CA ALA A 192 -6.15 -9.36 -5.88
C ALA A 192 -5.89 -8.14 -4.96
N GLU A 193 -4.66 -7.96 -4.53
CA GLU A 193 -4.15 -6.91 -3.66
C GLU A 193 -2.72 -6.54 -4.09
N LEU A 194 -2.07 -5.56 -3.45
CA LEU A 194 -0.73 -5.04 -3.78
C LEU A 194 -0.66 -4.31 -5.12
N GLU A 195 -1.76 -3.72 -5.57
CA GLU A 195 -1.80 -2.86 -6.75
C GLU A 195 -0.89 -1.65 -6.61
N ASP A 196 -0.73 -1.14 -5.40
CA ASP A 196 0.19 -0.06 -5.05
C ASP A 196 1.65 -0.39 -5.42
N GLN A 197 2.12 -1.58 -5.03
CA GLN A 197 3.46 -2.05 -5.37
C GLN A 197 3.58 -2.39 -6.86
N TYR A 198 2.53 -2.95 -7.46
CA TYR A 198 2.49 -3.21 -8.88
C TYR A 198 2.53 -1.93 -9.71
N TRP A 199 1.74 -0.92 -9.36
CA TRP A 199 1.76 0.38 -10.05
C TRP A 199 3.09 1.08 -9.85
N CYS A 200 3.66 1.04 -8.64
CA CYS A 200 5.01 1.53 -8.38
C CYS A 200 6.04 0.88 -9.31
N LYS A 201 6.01 -0.47 -9.45
CA LYS A 201 6.85 -1.20 -10.40
C LYS A 201 6.67 -0.68 -11.84
N CYS A 202 5.44 -0.59 -12.31
CA CYS A 202 5.14 -0.12 -13.67
C CYS A 202 5.64 1.31 -13.93
N LEU A 203 5.51 2.21 -12.96
CA LEU A 203 5.98 3.58 -13.06
C LEU A 203 7.52 3.65 -13.11
N LEU A 204 8.21 2.90 -12.25
CA LEU A 204 9.68 2.81 -12.27
C LEU A 204 10.18 2.24 -13.60
N GLU A 205 9.53 1.21 -14.14
CA GLU A 205 9.87 0.59 -15.42
C GLU A 205 9.61 1.49 -16.63
N LYS A 206 8.73 2.48 -16.47
CA LYS A 206 8.50 3.57 -17.45
C LYS A 206 9.44 4.77 -17.23
N GLY A 207 10.39 4.68 -16.28
CA GLY A 207 11.37 5.74 -16.00
C GLY A 207 10.89 6.86 -15.08
N TYR A 208 9.68 6.74 -14.49
CA TYR A 208 9.20 7.70 -13.50
C TYR A 208 9.89 7.52 -12.15
N ARG A 209 9.90 8.59 -11.37
CA ARG A 209 10.37 8.61 -10.00
C ARG A 209 9.22 8.37 -9.03
N ILE A 210 9.53 7.71 -7.90
CA ILE A 210 8.61 7.49 -6.79
C ILE A 210 9.18 8.15 -5.54
N VAL A 211 8.36 8.92 -4.83
CA VAL A 211 8.81 9.70 -3.68
C VAL A 211 8.15 9.22 -2.39
N LEU A 212 8.95 8.93 -1.36
CA LEU A 212 8.49 8.92 0.03
C LEU A 212 8.62 10.36 0.56
N GLU A 213 7.49 10.97 0.93
CA GLU A 213 7.45 12.31 1.48
C GLU A 213 7.32 12.26 3.02
N PRO A 214 8.42 12.50 3.75
CA PRO A 214 8.44 12.32 5.20
C PRO A 214 7.65 13.37 5.98
N THR A 215 7.33 14.52 5.38
CA THR A 215 6.54 15.58 5.98
C THR A 215 5.04 15.39 5.80
N SER A 216 4.65 14.53 4.86
CA SER A 216 3.29 14.01 4.74
C SER A 216 3.12 12.83 5.69
N LEU A 217 2.46 13.04 6.83
CA LEU A 217 2.40 12.10 7.94
C LEU A 217 0.98 11.60 8.16
N VAL A 218 0.83 10.29 8.29
CA VAL A 218 -0.43 9.64 8.71
C VAL A 218 -0.18 8.68 9.86
N VAL A 219 -1.13 8.60 10.79
CA VAL A 219 -1.15 7.58 11.83
C VAL A 219 -1.99 6.41 11.35
N HIS A 220 -1.37 5.25 11.21
CA HIS A 220 -2.04 4.03 10.78
C HIS A 220 -1.27 2.79 11.27
N SER A 221 -1.97 1.81 11.79
CA SER A 221 -1.39 0.50 12.13
C SER A 221 -2.48 -0.53 12.38
N HIS A 222 -2.14 -1.81 12.27
CA HIS A 222 -3.01 -2.92 12.58
C HIS A 222 -2.49 -3.75 13.75
N ASN A 223 -3.40 -4.21 14.61
CA ASN A 223 -3.10 -5.20 15.66
C ASN A 223 -3.68 -6.56 15.24
N ASP A 224 -3.10 -7.16 14.19
CA ASP A 224 -3.60 -8.41 13.66
C ASP A 224 -3.46 -9.57 14.65
N SER A 225 -4.51 -10.39 14.72
CA SER A 225 -4.38 -11.72 15.31
C SER A 225 -3.44 -12.59 14.47
N ILE A 226 -2.84 -13.62 15.09
CA ILE A 226 -1.95 -14.60 14.42
C ILE A 226 -2.57 -15.13 13.11
N ARG A 227 -3.86 -15.53 13.18
CA ARG A 227 -4.58 -16.08 12.02
C ARG A 227 -4.76 -15.05 10.91
N ARG A 228 -5.09 -13.78 11.26
CA ARG A 228 -5.27 -12.69 10.30
C ARG A 228 -3.95 -12.32 9.64
N LEU A 229 -2.88 -12.16 10.43
CA LEU A 229 -1.53 -11.89 9.94
C LEU A 229 -1.09 -12.95 8.93
N TYR A 230 -1.17 -14.23 9.29
CA TYR A 230 -0.76 -15.32 8.43
C TYR A 230 -1.52 -15.35 7.10
N ARG A 231 -2.87 -15.24 7.13
CA ARG A 231 -3.70 -15.22 5.93
C ARG A 231 -3.41 -14.02 5.04
N ARG A 232 -3.28 -12.83 5.61
CA ARG A 232 -2.90 -11.61 4.89
C ARG A 232 -1.57 -11.80 4.17
N GLN A 233 -0.57 -12.35 4.85
CA GLN A 233 0.73 -12.63 4.26
C GLN A 233 0.67 -13.69 3.15
N GLN A 234 -0.18 -14.70 3.25
CA GLN A 234 -0.40 -15.64 2.15
C GLN A 234 -0.99 -14.94 0.92
N THR A 235 -1.96 -14.07 1.10
CA THR A 235 -2.52 -13.28 -0.01
C THR A 235 -1.45 -12.39 -0.64
N TYR A 236 -0.68 -11.65 0.16
CA TYR A 236 0.43 -10.82 -0.33
C TYR A 236 1.46 -11.63 -1.12
N GLY A 237 1.87 -12.79 -0.62
CA GLY A 237 2.80 -13.67 -1.34
C GLY A 237 2.26 -14.10 -2.70
N ARG A 238 0.97 -14.50 -2.79
CA ARG A 238 0.33 -14.86 -4.06
C ARG A 238 0.29 -13.70 -5.05
N CYS A 239 -0.13 -12.53 -4.59
CA CYS A 239 -0.20 -11.33 -5.41
C CYS A 239 1.19 -10.89 -5.89
N PHE A 240 2.19 -10.94 -5.01
CA PHE A 240 3.57 -10.58 -5.35
C PHE A 240 4.13 -11.48 -6.47
N ALA A 241 3.85 -12.79 -6.41
CA ALA A 241 4.25 -13.74 -7.45
C ALA A 241 3.62 -13.45 -8.83
N ALA A 242 2.48 -12.77 -8.87
CA ALA A 242 1.81 -12.45 -10.13
C ALA A 242 2.63 -11.45 -10.98
N PHE A 243 3.36 -10.52 -10.36
CA PHE A 243 4.07 -9.45 -11.05
C PHE A 243 5.58 -9.38 -10.80
N VAL A 244 6.13 -10.21 -9.89
CA VAL A 244 7.58 -10.28 -9.65
C VAL A 244 8.08 -11.67 -10.00
N ASP A 245 9.20 -11.71 -10.73
CA ASP A 245 9.84 -12.96 -11.14
C ASP A 245 11.14 -13.17 -10.35
N VAL A 246 10.99 -13.71 -9.14
CA VAL A 246 12.09 -14.06 -8.24
C VAL A 246 11.89 -15.49 -7.71
N GLN A 247 12.93 -16.09 -7.18
CA GLN A 247 12.80 -17.39 -6.53
C GLN A 247 12.25 -17.20 -5.10
N PRO A 248 11.38 -18.10 -4.63
CA PRO A 248 10.91 -18.06 -3.25
C PRO A 248 12.09 -18.26 -2.29
N GLU A 249 12.02 -17.56 -1.16
CA GLU A 249 13.02 -17.70 -0.10
C GLU A 249 13.16 -19.17 0.35
N SER A 250 14.38 -19.66 0.50
CA SER A 250 14.63 -21.00 1.02
C SER A 250 14.22 -21.09 2.50
N MET A 251 13.91 -22.29 2.98
CA MET A 251 13.50 -22.49 4.38
C MET A 251 14.60 -22.09 5.37
N LEU A 252 15.86 -22.35 5.03
CA LEU A 252 16.99 -21.96 5.86
C LEU A 252 17.14 -20.43 5.96
N ARG A 253 17.02 -19.73 4.83
CA ARG A 253 17.02 -18.25 4.83
C ARG A 253 15.84 -17.68 5.59
N LEU A 254 14.65 -18.27 5.45
CA LEU A 254 13.46 -17.86 6.21
C LEU A 254 13.70 -17.94 7.71
N LEU A 255 14.28 -19.03 8.22
CA LEU A 255 14.61 -19.19 9.64
C LEU A 255 15.66 -18.16 10.07
N PHE A 256 16.71 -17.96 9.29
CA PHE A 256 17.76 -16.98 9.57
C PHE A 256 17.19 -15.56 9.67
N HIS A 257 16.44 -15.09 8.66
CA HIS A 257 15.84 -13.77 8.69
C HIS A 257 14.74 -13.63 9.76
N THR A 258 14.04 -14.72 10.13
CA THR A 258 13.11 -14.71 11.26
C THR A 258 13.85 -14.41 12.56
N MET A 259 15.03 -14.99 12.74
CA MET A 259 15.87 -14.73 13.91
C MET A 259 16.37 -13.28 13.92
N GLU A 260 16.90 -12.79 12.79
CA GLU A 260 17.35 -11.40 12.68
C GLU A 260 16.24 -10.38 13.00
N ASP A 261 15.05 -10.55 12.40
CA ASP A 261 13.92 -9.69 12.70
C ASP A 261 13.48 -9.78 14.16
N SER A 262 13.49 -11.00 14.73
CA SER A 262 13.09 -11.20 16.14
C SER A 262 14.06 -10.52 17.10
N VAL A 263 15.36 -10.60 16.85
CA VAL A 263 16.39 -9.91 17.64
C VAL A 263 16.22 -8.40 17.54
N SER A 264 16.02 -7.88 16.32
CA SER A 264 15.79 -6.46 16.08
C SER A 264 14.54 -5.93 16.78
N ASP A 265 13.42 -6.71 16.77
CA ASP A 265 12.19 -6.35 17.48
C ASP A 265 12.34 -6.40 19.00
N LEU A 266 13.12 -7.36 19.53
CA LEU A 266 13.42 -7.42 20.95
C LEU A 266 14.19 -6.19 21.41
N PHE A 267 15.20 -5.74 20.67
CA PHE A 267 15.90 -4.48 20.94
C PHE A 267 14.95 -3.29 20.88
N PHE A 268 14.08 -3.20 19.86
CA PHE A 268 13.08 -2.15 19.75
C PHE A 268 12.12 -2.16 20.95
N LEU A 269 11.61 -3.34 21.36
CA LEU A 269 10.73 -3.50 22.52
C LEU A 269 11.40 -3.05 23.82
N LEU A 270 12.69 -3.39 24.02
CA LEU A 270 13.44 -3.01 25.21
C LEU A 270 13.76 -1.51 25.25
N ALA A 271 14.06 -0.91 24.10
CA ALA A 271 14.32 0.53 23.97
C ALA A 271 13.04 1.36 24.19
N ASN A 272 11.87 0.82 23.89
CA ASN A 272 10.60 1.51 24.13
C ASN A 272 10.31 1.55 25.65
N ARG A 273 10.06 2.75 26.19
CA ARG A 273 9.76 2.97 27.61
C ARG A 273 8.31 2.63 27.98
N GLU A 274 7.43 2.44 27.01
CA GLU A 274 6.02 2.12 27.25
C GLU A 274 5.81 0.67 27.68
N GLY A 275 4.80 0.44 28.52
CA GLY A 275 4.37 -0.87 28.97
C GLY A 275 5.05 -1.36 30.25
N THR A 276 4.39 -2.29 30.93
CA THR A 276 4.88 -2.96 32.16
C THR A 276 5.90 -4.06 31.82
N ALA A 277 6.73 -4.45 32.79
CA ALA A 277 7.67 -5.57 32.62
C ALA A 277 6.97 -6.86 32.16
N LEU A 278 5.79 -7.16 32.72
CA LEU A 278 5.01 -8.35 32.36
C LEU A 278 4.52 -8.25 30.91
N SER A 279 4.01 -7.08 30.46
CA SER A 279 3.58 -6.91 29.08
C SER A 279 4.73 -7.06 28.09
N LYS A 280 5.91 -6.53 28.42
CA LYS A 280 7.13 -6.69 27.61
C LYS A 280 7.57 -8.15 27.52
N LEU A 281 7.55 -8.88 28.63
CA LEU A 281 7.87 -10.31 28.64
C LEU A 281 6.92 -11.12 27.74
N LEU A 282 5.61 -10.88 27.85
CA LEU A 282 4.62 -11.53 26.98
C LEU A 282 4.85 -11.20 25.49
N ARG A 283 5.15 -9.94 25.17
CA ARG A 283 5.46 -9.52 23.81
C ARG A 283 6.76 -10.15 23.30
N ALA A 284 7.79 -10.24 24.13
CA ALA A 284 9.07 -10.87 23.75
C ALA A 284 8.89 -12.34 23.33
N VAL A 285 8.00 -13.09 23.99
CA VAL A 285 7.68 -14.48 23.61
C VAL A 285 6.88 -14.53 22.28
N GLN A 286 6.02 -13.56 22.03
CA GLN A 286 5.20 -13.51 20.81
C GLN A 286 6.01 -13.13 19.55
N ILE A 287 7.03 -12.29 19.66
CA ILE A 287 7.82 -11.76 18.54
C ILE A 287 8.31 -12.86 17.59
N PRO A 288 9.07 -13.89 18.03
CA PRO A 288 9.60 -14.88 17.08
C PRO A 288 8.49 -15.69 16.41
N ILE A 289 7.39 -15.96 17.10
CA ILE A 289 6.23 -16.66 16.54
C ILE A 289 5.59 -15.81 15.44
N MET A 290 5.36 -14.52 15.70
CA MET A 290 4.75 -13.61 14.75
C MET A 290 5.65 -13.39 13.51
N ARG A 291 6.96 -13.24 13.72
CA ARG A 291 7.93 -13.11 12.62
C ARG A 291 8.00 -14.36 11.76
N PHE A 292 8.06 -15.53 12.37
CA PHE A 292 8.04 -16.80 11.65
C PHE A 292 6.77 -16.98 10.80
N LEU A 293 5.60 -16.76 11.41
CA LEU A 293 4.32 -16.92 10.70
C LEU A 293 4.12 -15.88 9.60
N LYS A 294 4.58 -14.63 9.79
CA LYS A 294 4.60 -13.60 8.75
C LYS A 294 5.37 -14.08 7.53
N ARG A 295 6.62 -14.52 7.69
CA ARG A 295 7.48 -14.99 6.61
C ARG A 295 6.98 -16.30 5.98
N LEU A 296 6.53 -17.25 6.82
CA LEU A 296 5.99 -18.53 6.34
C LEU A 296 4.74 -18.32 5.49
N GLY A 297 3.81 -17.47 5.94
CA GLY A 297 2.60 -17.12 5.20
C GLY A 297 2.95 -16.54 3.83
N PHE A 298 3.82 -15.52 3.78
CA PHE A 298 4.25 -14.91 2.52
C PHE A 298 4.90 -15.93 1.58
N ARG A 299 5.86 -16.73 2.07
CA ARG A 299 6.52 -17.75 1.27
C ARG A 299 5.55 -18.78 0.70
N GLN A 300 4.62 -19.28 1.50
CA GLN A 300 3.62 -20.25 1.02
C GLN A 300 2.71 -19.65 -0.06
N GLY A 301 2.22 -18.42 0.18
CA GLY A 301 1.43 -17.71 -0.81
C GLY A 301 2.20 -17.50 -2.12
N PHE A 302 3.47 -17.09 -2.02
CA PHE A 302 4.34 -16.91 -3.18
C PHE A 302 4.52 -18.20 -4.00
N CYS A 303 4.79 -19.32 -3.34
CA CYS A 303 4.90 -20.62 -4.03
C CYS A 303 3.60 -21.02 -4.73
N GLN A 304 2.44 -20.74 -4.12
CA GLN A 304 1.13 -20.99 -4.73
C GLN A 304 0.92 -20.11 -5.98
N GLY A 305 1.18 -18.81 -5.89
CA GLY A 305 1.07 -17.86 -7.00
C GLY A 305 2.02 -18.19 -8.16
N ALA A 306 3.26 -18.54 -7.87
CA ALA A 306 4.25 -18.95 -8.89
C ALA A 306 3.82 -20.23 -9.64
N THR A 307 3.16 -21.16 -8.95
CA THR A 307 2.63 -22.38 -9.58
C THR A 307 1.49 -22.06 -10.54
N VAL A 308 0.58 -21.16 -10.15
CA VAL A 308 -0.53 -20.71 -11.02
C VAL A 308 0.02 -20.02 -12.27
N LYS A 309 0.96 -19.09 -12.11
CA LYS A 309 1.61 -18.37 -13.21
C LYS A 309 2.26 -19.33 -14.22
N ARG A 310 2.99 -20.35 -13.74
CA ARG A 310 3.60 -21.37 -14.62
C ARG A 310 2.58 -22.18 -15.40
N ARG A 311 1.47 -22.59 -14.77
CA ARG A 311 0.40 -23.34 -15.47
C ARG A 311 -0.23 -22.50 -16.57
N ALA A 312 -0.58 -21.24 -16.27
CA ALA A 312 -1.15 -20.33 -17.26
C ALA A 312 -0.23 -20.10 -18.47
N SER A 313 1.10 -19.98 -18.24
CA SER A 313 2.07 -19.83 -19.33
C SER A 313 2.18 -21.08 -20.21
N LEU A 314 2.10 -22.29 -19.64
CA LEU A 314 2.14 -23.55 -20.40
C LEU A 314 0.88 -23.72 -21.27
N THR A 315 -0.30 -23.41 -20.73
CA THR A 315 -1.56 -23.47 -21.49
C THR A 315 -1.53 -22.53 -22.69
N ARG A 316 -1.11 -21.26 -22.51
CA ARG A 316 -0.98 -20.29 -23.62
C ARG A 316 0.03 -20.73 -24.68
N SER A 317 1.14 -21.38 -24.26
CA SER A 317 2.12 -21.90 -25.22
C SER A 317 1.56 -23.05 -26.05
N GLN A 318 0.72 -23.91 -25.46
CA GLN A 318 0.04 -25.01 -26.17
C GLN A 318 -1.00 -24.50 -27.17
N GLU A 319 -1.85 -23.53 -26.75
CA GLU A 319 -2.85 -22.89 -27.61
C GLU A 319 -2.21 -22.18 -28.82
N ASN A 320 -1.09 -21.47 -28.63
CA ASN A 320 -0.36 -20.83 -29.72
C ASN A 320 0.28 -21.84 -30.69
N THR A 321 0.68 -23.01 -30.22
CA THR A 321 1.24 -24.08 -31.05
C THR A 321 0.15 -24.77 -31.89
N GLU A 322 -1.04 -24.96 -31.31
CA GLU A 322 -2.20 -25.53 -32.03
C GLU A 322 -2.79 -24.58 -33.07
N GLN A 323 -2.68 -23.28 -32.90
CA GLN A 323 -3.13 -22.28 -33.87
C GLN A 323 -2.14 -22.04 -35.03
N SER A 324 -0.91 -22.53 -34.90
CA SER A 324 0.16 -22.40 -35.92
C SER A 324 0.34 -23.66 -36.77
N VAL A 325 -0.47 -24.69 -36.56
CA VAL A 325 -0.59 -25.94 -37.38
C VAL A 325 -1.87 -25.91 -38.18
#